data_50b5b45fbe092a59463836434d4b4f74
#
_entry.id   50b5b45fbe092a59463836434d4b4f74
#
_cell.length_a   1.000
_cell.length_b   1.000
_cell.length_c   1.000
_cell.angle_alpha   90.00
_cell.angle_beta   90.00
_cell.angle_gamma   90.00
#
_symmetry.space_group_name_H-M   'P 1'
#
loop_
_entity.id
_entity.type
_entity.pdbx_description
1 polymer ?
#
loop_
_entity_poly.entity_id
_entity_poly.type
_entity_poly.pdbx_seq_one_letter_code
_entity_poly.pdbx_strand_id
1 'polypeptide(L)'
;KYLKLNPNKYFERKIKKTINFMKNNFHETKSGLLGSAYDADSDGEEGKYYVFDYNEIKHIKNIEKFFEIKPEGNWEGKIILSEIAEAPDDVISELNKIRQKKNKPFFDSKTQLDLNCIWLSSLISAHSVLPNEGYLSDAENLYSKIEQKFMKGNIFHSFSKNIVFLEDYAFLIQALLDLNDTTMNIKYKLKAQELSKKTLELFYLKEKKIFQKNKILDNDIFIAPIDISDNTTPNGNTIMLL
;
A
#
# COMPACT_ATOMS: atom_id res chain seq x y z
N LYS A 1 0.51 -0.35 15.76
CA LYS A 1 0.83 0.28 17.06
C LYS A 1 -0.22 -0.05 18.13
N TYR A 2 -1.54 0.13 17.88
CA TYR A 2 -2.60 -0.13 18.87
C TYR A 2 -2.55 -1.57 19.44
N LEU A 3 -2.39 -2.60 18.59
CA LEU A 3 -2.33 -4.01 19.01
C LEU A 3 -1.15 -4.36 19.91
N LYS A 4 -0.04 -3.60 19.88
CA LYS A 4 1.09 -3.80 20.80
C LYS A 4 0.71 -3.47 22.24
N LEU A 5 -0.23 -2.55 22.43
CA LEU A 5 -0.70 -2.09 23.74
C LEU A 5 -1.99 -2.81 24.18
N ASN A 6 -2.83 -3.15 23.22
CA ASN A 6 -4.16 -3.72 23.45
C ASN A 6 -4.38 -4.92 22.52
N PRO A 7 -4.03 -6.16 22.92
CA PRO A 7 -4.30 -7.35 22.14
C PRO A 7 -5.79 -7.48 21.83
N ASN A 8 -6.13 -7.65 20.54
CA ASN A 8 -7.51 -7.69 20.08
C ASN A 8 -7.64 -8.60 18.86
N LYS A 9 -8.33 -9.72 19.01
CA LYS A 9 -8.53 -10.74 17.96
C LYS A 9 -9.24 -10.19 16.71
N TYR A 10 -10.14 -9.24 16.87
CA TYR A 10 -10.82 -8.60 15.73
C TYR A 10 -9.82 -7.86 14.83
N PHE A 11 -8.93 -7.02 15.42
CA PHE A 11 -7.91 -6.32 14.65
C PHE A 11 -6.83 -7.25 14.09
N GLU A 12 -6.43 -8.30 14.82
CA GLU A 12 -5.53 -9.33 14.29
C GLU A 12 -6.10 -9.95 13.01
N ARG A 13 -7.37 -10.34 13.04
CA ARG A 13 -8.06 -10.89 11.88
C ARG A 13 -8.16 -9.89 10.74
N LYS A 14 -8.46 -8.62 11.00
CA LYS A 14 -8.50 -7.57 9.97
C LYS A 14 -7.14 -7.37 9.32
N ILE A 15 -6.05 -7.36 10.09
CA ILE A 15 -4.68 -7.30 9.53
C ILE A 15 -4.43 -8.49 8.60
N LYS A 16 -4.71 -9.72 9.05
CA LYS A 16 -4.53 -10.93 8.21
C LYS A 16 -5.35 -10.85 6.93
N LYS A 17 -6.63 -10.49 7.02
CA LYS A 17 -7.51 -10.34 5.84
C LYS A 17 -6.99 -9.26 4.89
N THR A 18 -6.52 -8.12 5.40
CA THR A 18 -5.96 -7.04 4.57
C THR A 18 -4.67 -7.46 3.88
N ILE A 19 -3.75 -8.11 4.58
CA ILE A 19 -2.51 -8.60 3.97
C ILE A 19 -2.80 -9.65 2.89
N ASN A 20 -3.70 -10.59 3.16
CA ASN A 20 -4.11 -11.59 2.16
C ASN A 20 -4.80 -10.94 0.96
N PHE A 21 -5.63 -9.91 1.17
CA PHE A 21 -6.22 -9.14 0.09
C PHE A 21 -5.16 -8.47 -0.78
N MET A 22 -4.18 -7.80 -0.20
CA MET A 22 -3.07 -7.17 -0.93
C MET A 22 -2.28 -8.19 -1.74
N LYS A 23 -1.89 -9.31 -1.13
CA LYS A 23 -1.16 -10.40 -1.81
C LYS A 23 -1.94 -10.99 -2.99
N ASN A 24 -3.26 -11.15 -2.87
CA ASN A 24 -4.07 -11.81 -3.88
C ASN A 24 -4.55 -10.87 -4.99
N ASN A 25 -4.68 -9.57 -4.72
CA ASN A 25 -5.28 -8.64 -5.67
C ASN A 25 -4.28 -7.67 -6.28
N PHE A 26 -3.20 -7.30 -5.57
CA PHE A 26 -2.23 -6.32 -6.07
C PHE A 26 -0.91 -6.95 -6.54
N HIS A 27 -0.77 -8.27 -6.46
CA HIS A 27 0.45 -8.94 -6.89
C HIS A 27 0.64 -8.88 -8.41
N GLU A 28 1.73 -8.25 -8.87
CA GLU A 28 2.15 -8.27 -10.27
C GLU A 28 3.05 -9.50 -10.51
N THR A 29 2.59 -10.42 -11.35
CA THR A 29 3.18 -11.77 -11.49
C THR A 29 4.58 -11.78 -12.13
N LYS A 30 4.89 -10.80 -12.99
CA LYS A 30 6.19 -10.74 -13.70
C LYS A 30 7.32 -10.25 -12.81
N SER A 31 7.06 -9.26 -11.97
CA SER A 31 8.04 -8.67 -11.06
C SER A 31 8.05 -9.34 -9.70
N GLY A 32 6.90 -9.89 -9.28
CA GLY A 32 6.66 -10.38 -7.94
C GLY A 32 6.54 -9.26 -6.89
N LEU A 33 6.27 -8.03 -7.34
CA LEU A 33 6.03 -6.83 -6.55
C LEU A 33 4.55 -6.50 -6.54
N LEU A 34 4.13 -5.45 -5.83
CA LEU A 34 2.77 -4.95 -5.94
C LEU A 34 2.64 -4.00 -7.12
N GLY A 35 1.54 -4.13 -7.88
CA GLY A 35 1.09 -3.13 -8.84
C GLY A 35 0.44 -1.94 -8.14
N SER A 36 0.17 -0.87 -8.90
CA SER A 36 -0.15 0.44 -8.34
C SER A 36 -1.59 0.56 -7.87
N ALA A 37 -2.57 0.22 -8.70
CA ALA A 37 -3.96 0.55 -8.41
C ALA A 37 -4.95 -0.29 -9.23
N TYR A 38 -6.19 -0.31 -8.76
CA TYR A 38 -7.36 -0.60 -9.59
C TYR A 38 -8.03 0.70 -10.01
N ASP A 39 -8.60 0.72 -11.21
CA ASP A 39 -9.47 1.80 -11.64
C ASP A 39 -10.66 1.95 -10.68
N ALA A 40 -11.17 3.16 -10.50
CA ALA A 40 -12.40 3.41 -9.77
C ALA A 40 -13.60 2.87 -10.54
N ASP A 41 -13.52 2.89 -11.87
CA ASP A 41 -14.62 2.53 -12.76
C ASP A 41 -14.61 1.05 -13.16
N SER A 42 -15.80 0.51 -13.31
CA SER A 42 -16.08 -0.78 -13.92
C SER A 42 -17.29 -0.64 -14.84
N ASP A 43 -17.17 -1.05 -16.12
CA ASP A 43 -18.21 -0.85 -17.14
C ASP A 43 -18.67 0.62 -17.31
N GLY A 44 -17.77 1.58 -17.09
CA GLY A 44 -18.05 3.02 -17.21
C GLY A 44 -18.83 3.62 -16.03
N GLU A 45 -18.96 2.90 -14.93
CA GLU A 45 -19.60 3.39 -13.70
C GLU A 45 -18.62 3.29 -12.53
N GLU A 46 -18.46 4.41 -11.78
CA GLU A 46 -17.62 4.44 -10.59
C GLU A 46 -18.17 3.52 -9.48
N GLY A 47 -17.30 2.75 -8.88
CA GLY A 47 -17.64 1.88 -7.74
C GLY A 47 -18.49 0.65 -8.06
N LYS A 48 -18.98 0.46 -9.29
CA LYS A 48 -19.92 -0.60 -9.68
C LYS A 48 -19.52 -2.01 -9.23
N TYR A 49 -18.24 -2.31 -9.26
CA TYR A 49 -17.73 -3.63 -8.82
C TYR A 49 -17.91 -3.87 -7.32
N TYR A 50 -17.95 -2.83 -6.51
CA TYR A 50 -17.90 -2.91 -5.04
C TYR A 50 -19.25 -2.75 -4.37
N VAL A 51 -20.25 -2.19 -5.06
CA VAL A 51 -21.60 -2.00 -4.53
C VAL A 51 -22.51 -3.19 -4.87
N PHE A 52 -23.64 -3.32 -4.17
CA PHE A 52 -24.61 -4.39 -4.38
C PHE A 52 -26.02 -3.82 -4.57
N ASP A 53 -26.85 -4.51 -5.35
CA ASP A 53 -28.29 -4.33 -5.32
C ASP A 53 -28.89 -5.10 -4.15
N TYR A 54 -29.91 -4.55 -3.50
CA TYR A 54 -30.60 -5.24 -2.41
C TYR A 54 -31.06 -6.65 -2.82
N ASN A 55 -31.59 -6.77 -4.05
CA ASN A 55 -32.09 -8.05 -4.58
C ASN A 55 -30.97 -9.09 -4.80
N GLU A 56 -29.72 -8.66 -5.00
CA GLU A 56 -28.58 -9.56 -5.16
C GLU A 56 -28.18 -10.26 -3.84
N ILE A 57 -28.41 -9.59 -2.71
CA ILE A 57 -27.86 -10.02 -1.41
C ILE A 57 -28.91 -10.37 -0.35
N LYS A 58 -30.18 -9.94 -0.50
CA LYS A 58 -31.25 -10.17 0.50
C LYS A 58 -31.52 -11.65 0.82
N HIS A 59 -31.12 -12.58 -0.08
CA HIS A 59 -31.28 -14.00 0.11
C HIS A 59 -30.18 -14.64 0.99
N ILE A 60 -29.10 -13.92 1.26
CA ILE A 60 -28.02 -14.40 2.13
C ILE A 60 -28.53 -14.46 3.56
N LYS A 61 -28.50 -15.65 4.16
CA LYS A 61 -29.08 -15.91 5.47
C LYS A 61 -28.49 -14.99 6.55
N ASN A 62 -29.38 -14.26 7.24
CA ASN A 62 -29.05 -13.35 8.34
C ASN A 62 -28.06 -12.22 7.99
N ILE A 63 -27.94 -11.82 6.73
CA ILE A 63 -26.98 -10.80 6.29
C ILE A 63 -27.17 -9.47 7.07
N GLU A 64 -28.41 -9.12 7.41
CA GLU A 64 -28.79 -7.94 8.17
C GLU A 64 -28.23 -7.91 9.60
N LYS A 65 -27.78 -9.05 10.13
CA LYS A 65 -27.10 -9.11 11.44
C LYS A 65 -25.65 -8.66 11.37
N PHE A 66 -25.07 -8.69 10.18
CA PHE A 66 -23.64 -8.43 9.98
C PHE A 66 -23.38 -7.16 9.21
N PHE A 67 -24.32 -6.75 8.35
CA PHE A 67 -24.18 -5.56 7.51
C PHE A 67 -25.42 -4.69 7.57
N GLU A 68 -25.22 -3.37 7.54
CA GLU A 68 -26.32 -2.44 7.34
C GLU A 68 -26.78 -2.53 5.89
N ILE A 69 -27.97 -3.11 5.67
CA ILE A 69 -28.58 -3.20 4.35
C ILE A 69 -30.00 -2.63 4.38
N LYS A 70 -30.38 -1.90 3.33
CA LYS A 70 -31.70 -1.32 3.16
C LYS A 70 -32.17 -1.51 1.73
N PRO A 71 -33.49 -1.75 1.49
CA PRO A 71 -34.01 -1.92 0.12
C PRO A 71 -33.71 -0.74 -0.81
N GLU A 72 -33.75 0.49 -0.27
CA GLU A 72 -33.45 1.75 -0.98
C GLU A 72 -31.95 1.98 -1.22
N GLY A 73 -31.07 1.17 -0.60
CA GLY A 73 -29.64 1.37 -0.62
C GLY A 73 -29.16 2.46 0.33
N ASN A 74 -27.86 2.71 0.34
CA ASN A 74 -27.21 3.78 1.12
C ASN A 74 -26.31 4.68 0.26
N TRP A 75 -26.22 4.38 -1.03
CA TRP A 75 -25.49 5.18 -2.01
C TRP A 75 -26.09 4.99 -3.41
N GLU A 76 -26.75 6.01 -3.95
CA GLU A 76 -27.36 6.02 -5.31
C GLU A 76 -28.23 4.81 -5.62
N GLY A 77 -29.06 4.37 -4.66
CA GLY A 77 -29.91 3.18 -4.81
C GLY A 77 -29.16 1.85 -4.72
N LYS A 78 -27.88 1.86 -4.48
CA LYS A 78 -27.03 0.68 -4.25
C LYS A 78 -26.62 0.58 -2.79
N ILE A 79 -26.05 -0.57 -2.42
CA ILE A 79 -25.57 -0.84 -1.07
C ILE A 79 -24.04 -0.91 -1.07
N ILE A 80 -23.41 0.01 -0.33
CA ILE A 80 -22.05 -0.15 0.16
C ILE A 80 -22.14 -0.89 1.48
N LEU A 81 -21.51 -2.05 1.58
CA LEU A 81 -21.58 -2.89 2.78
C LEU A 81 -20.80 -2.26 3.95
N SER A 82 -21.54 -1.87 4.98
CA SER A 82 -20.98 -1.43 6.27
C SER A 82 -21.13 -2.55 7.29
N GLU A 83 -20.02 -3.09 7.79
CA GLU A 83 -20.00 -4.17 8.77
C GLU A 83 -20.42 -3.62 10.15
N ILE A 84 -21.54 -4.11 10.71
CA ILE A 84 -22.05 -3.76 12.04
C ILE A 84 -21.71 -4.83 13.09
N ALA A 85 -21.49 -6.06 12.65
CA ALA A 85 -20.99 -7.16 13.45
C ALA A 85 -20.08 -8.06 12.60
N GLU A 86 -19.25 -8.87 13.27
CA GLU A 86 -18.34 -9.78 12.58
C GLU A 86 -19.11 -10.80 11.73
N ALA A 87 -18.96 -10.70 10.39
CA ALA A 87 -19.60 -11.62 9.46
C ALA A 87 -18.84 -12.96 9.40
N PRO A 88 -19.55 -14.10 9.44
CA PRO A 88 -18.97 -15.42 9.23
C PRO A 88 -18.38 -15.57 7.82
N ASP A 89 -17.43 -16.48 7.68
CA ASP A 89 -16.73 -16.68 6.41
C ASP A 89 -17.62 -17.20 5.28
N ASP A 90 -18.71 -17.92 5.58
CA ASP A 90 -19.71 -18.34 4.60
C ASP A 90 -20.47 -17.15 4.00
N VAL A 91 -20.91 -16.20 4.82
CA VAL A 91 -21.55 -14.94 4.37
C VAL A 91 -20.59 -14.14 3.49
N ILE A 92 -19.34 -13.97 3.93
CA ILE A 92 -18.30 -13.28 3.13
C ILE A 92 -18.04 -14.00 1.81
N SER A 93 -18.02 -15.34 1.82
CA SER A 93 -17.81 -16.15 0.62
C SER A 93 -18.97 -15.96 -0.39
N GLU A 94 -20.22 -15.91 0.06
CA GLU A 94 -21.36 -15.65 -0.83
C GLU A 94 -21.33 -14.25 -1.43
N LEU A 95 -21.05 -13.23 -0.63
CA LEU A 95 -20.87 -11.87 -1.13
C LEU A 95 -19.73 -11.77 -2.17
N ASN A 96 -18.63 -12.47 -1.93
CA ASN A 96 -17.53 -12.53 -2.89
C ASN A 96 -17.93 -13.24 -4.18
N LYS A 97 -18.70 -14.33 -4.13
CA LYS A 97 -19.23 -15.03 -5.33
C LYS A 97 -20.12 -14.11 -6.17
N ILE A 98 -20.96 -13.31 -5.53
CA ILE A 98 -21.82 -12.33 -6.23
C ILE A 98 -20.94 -11.27 -6.90
N ARG A 99 -19.99 -10.68 -6.16
CA ARG A 99 -19.07 -9.67 -6.69
C ARG A 99 -18.22 -10.19 -7.85
N GLN A 100 -17.74 -11.43 -7.77
CA GLN A 100 -16.90 -12.04 -8.82
C GLN A 100 -17.64 -12.26 -10.16
N LYS A 101 -18.98 -12.19 -10.20
CA LYS A 101 -19.76 -12.21 -11.43
C LYS A 101 -19.73 -10.88 -12.18
N LYS A 102 -19.34 -9.78 -11.50
CA LYS A 102 -19.20 -8.45 -12.09
C LYS A 102 -17.84 -8.31 -12.78
N ASN A 103 -17.78 -7.45 -13.79
CA ASN A 103 -16.51 -7.13 -14.44
C ASN A 103 -15.59 -6.41 -13.45
N LYS A 104 -14.36 -6.91 -13.29
CA LYS A 104 -13.38 -6.27 -12.43
C LYS A 104 -12.92 -4.94 -13.05
N PRO A 105 -12.64 -3.91 -12.22
CA PRO A 105 -11.97 -2.71 -12.68
C PRO A 105 -10.61 -3.05 -13.32
N PHE A 106 -10.14 -2.19 -14.19
CA PHE A 106 -8.80 -2.32 -14.77
C PHE A 106 -7.73 -2.27 -13.68
N PHE A 107 -6.79 -3.21 -13.73
CA PHE A 107 -5.64 -3.27 -12.83
C PHE A 107 -4.42 -2.62 -13.47
N ASP A 108 -3.96 -1.48 -12.94
CA ASP A 108 -2.67 -0.91 -13.30
C ASP A 108 -1.55 -1.73 -12.63
N SER A 109 -0.96 -2.61 -13.40
CA SER A 109 0.13 -3.49 -12.95
C SER A 109 1.48 -2.79 -12.85
N LYS A 110 1.56 -1.47 -13.10
CA LYS A 110 2.78 -0.69 -12.94
C LYS A 110 3.30 -0.80 -11.51
N THR A 111 4.54 -1.21 -11.36
CA THR A 111 5.18 -1.30 -10.04
C THR A 111 5.95 -0.02 -9.74
N GLN A 112 5.71 0.57 -8.58
CA GLN A 112 6.35 1.79 -8.08
C GLN A 112 7.16 1.49 -6.83
N LEU A 113 8.33 2.10 -6.71
CA LEU A 113 9.26 1.82 -5.62
C LEU A 113 8.71 2.24 -4.26
N ASP A 114 8.21 3.47 -4.17
CA ASP A 114 7.65 4.06 -2.95
C ASP A 114 6.52 3.20 -2.35
N LEU A 115 5.54 2.80 -3.18
CA LEU A 115 4.42 1.95 -2.74
C LEU A 115 4.89 0.58 -2.26
N ASN A 116 5.88 -0.02 -2.92
CA ASN A 116 6.44 -1.29 -2.50
C ASN A 116 7.28 -1.18 -1.21
N CYS A 117 7.92 -0.03 -0.95
CA CYS A 117 8.59 0.24 0.32
C CYS A 117 7.59 0.45 1.47
N ILE A 118 6.48 1.15 1.24
CA ILE A 118 5.38 1.26 2.21
C ILE A 118 4.82 -0.13 2.54
N TRP A 119 4.64 -0.97 1.53
CA TRP A 119 4.19 -2.36 1.72
C TRP A 119 5.18 -3.17 2.56
N LEU A 120 6.48 -3.03 2.31
CA LEU A 120 7.53 -3.67 3.09
C LEU A 120 7.46 -3.28 4.57
N SER A 121 7.41 -1.98 4.88
CA SER A 121 7.24 -1.48 6.25
C SER A 121 5.93 -1.96 6.90
N SER A 122 4.87 -2.11 6.11
CA SER A 122 3.59 -2.67 6.58
C SER A 122 3.69 -4.13 6.99
N LEU A 123 4.44 -4.97 6.24
CA LEU A 123 4.70 -6.37 6.59
C LEU A 123 5.53 -6.47 7.87
N ILE A 124 6.55 -5.64 8.04
CA ILE A 124 7.36 -5.58 9.27
C ILE A 124 6.49 -5.17 10.46
N SER A 125 5.66 -4.16 10.29
CA SER A 125 4.72 -3.72 11.32
C SER A 125 3.73 -4.82 11.71
N ALA A 126 3.25 -5.60 10.74
CA ALA A 126 2.39 -6.75 10.99
C ALA A 126 3.14 -7.88 11.73
N HIS A 127 4.39 -8.17 11.32
CA HIS A 127 5.24 -9.14 12.03
C HIS A 127 5.41 -8.80 13.50
N SER A 128 5.56 -7.52 13.83
CA SER A 128 5.77 -7.07 15.22
C SER A 128 4.60 -7.36 16.16
N VAL A 129 3.41 -7.67 15.64
CA VAL A 129 2.20 -8.02 16.42
C VAL A 129 1.71 -9.44 16.12
N LEU A 130 2.12 -10.03 15.02
CA LEU A 130 1.75 -11.38 14.54
C LEU A 130 3.01 -12.12 14.07
N PRO A 131 3.96 -12.44 14.96
CA PRO A 131 5.29 -12.92 14.59
C PRO A 131 5.30 -14.29 13.91
N ASN A 132 4.27 -15.11 14.11
CA ASN A 132 4.20 -16.49 13.59
C ASN A 132 3.57 -16.61 12.20
N GLU A 133 3.18 -15.48 11.57
CA GLU A 133 2.47 -15.49 10.27
C GLU A 133 3.40 -15.42 9.05
N GLY A 134 4.72 -15.46 9.24
CA GLY A 134 5.69 -15.44 8.13
C GLY A 134 5.91 -14.05 7.50
N TYR A 135 5.34 -12.99 8.03
CA TYR A 135 5.43 -11.65 7.44
C TYR A 135 6.84 -11.08 7.37
N LEU A 136 7.75 -11.47 8.26
CA LEU A 136 9.15 -11.06 8.17
C LEU A 136 9.83 -11.69 6.97
N SER A 137 9.62 -12.97 6.74
CA SER A 137 10.13 -13.65 5.54
C SER A 137 9.57 -13.05 4.25
N ASP A 138 8.28 -12.68 4.23
CA ASP A 138 7.67 -11.96 3.11
C ASP A 138 8.35 -10.62 2.89
N ALA A 139 8.64 -9.87 3.96
CA ALA A 139 9.31 -8.57 3.89
C ALA A 139 10.74 -8.70 3.34
N GLU A 140 11.52 -9.67 3.81
CA GLU A 140 12.88 -9.90 3.31
C GLU A 140 12.90 -10.34 1.85
N ASN A 141 11.96 -11.20 1.44
CA ASN A 141 11.76 -11.59 0.04
C ASN A 141 11.36 -10.40 -0.83
N LEU A 142 10.47 -9.52 -0.33
CA LEU A 142 10.07 -8.31 -1.03
C LEU A 142 11.27 -7.36 -1.19
N TYR A 143 12.06 -7.15 -0.13
CA TYR A 143 13.26 -6.32 -0.21
C TYR A 143 14.26 -6.86 -1.25
N SER A 144 14.50 -8.16 -1.28
CA SER A 144 15.37 -8.78 -2.29
C SER A 144 14.90 -8.47 -3.71
N LYS A 145 13.59 -8.49 -3.98
CA LYS A 145 13.03 -8.13 -5.28
C LYS A 145 13.18 -6.63 -5.58
N ILE A 146 12.94 -5.76 -4.59
CA ILE A 146 13.16 -4.32 -4.69
C ILE A 146 14.63 -4.04 -5.06
N GLU A 147 15.56 -4.64 -4.35
CA GLU A 147 17.00 -4.49 -4.60
C GLU A 147 17.37 -4.92 -6.03
N GLN A 148 16.88 -6.08 -6.46
CA GLN A 148 17.15 -6.61 -7.80
C GLN A 148 16.55 -5.77 -8.93
N LYS A 149 15.39 -5.15 -8.72
CA LYS A 149 14.62 -4.50 -9.78
C LYS A 149 14.85 -2.98 -9.83
N PHE A 150 14.98 -2.33 -8.68
CA PHE A 150 15.02 -0.87 -8.58
C PHE A 150 16.39 -0.29 -8.20
N MET A 151 17.34 -1.11 -7.71
CA MET A 151 18.60 -0.60 -7.15
C MET A 151 19.83 -1.01 -7.97
N LYS A 152 19.68 -1.48 -9.20
CA LYS A 152 20.80 -1.79 -10.09
C LYS A 152 21.40 -0.50 -10.67
N GLY A 153 22.39 0.04 -10.00
CA GLY A 153 23.07 1.28 -10.36
C GLY A 153 22.34 2.51 -9.83
N ASN A 154 21.36 3.03 -10.54
CA ASN A 154 20.51 4.12 -10.08
C ASN A 154 19.18 3.60 -9.53
N ILE A 155 18.58 4.39 -8.63
CA ILE A 155 17.21 4.14 -8.15
C ILE A 155 16.23 4.77 -9.14
N PHE A 156 15.14 4.05 -9.42
CA PHE A 156 14.06 4.50 -10.31
C PHE A 156 12.71 4.39 -9.60
N HIS A 157 11.81 5.31 -9.88
CA HIS A 157 10.43 5.26 -9.39
C HIS A 157 9.65 4.07 -9.97
N SER A 158 9.81 3.82 -11.27
CA SER A 158 9.17 2.71 -11.99
C SER A 158 10.06 2.20 -13.12
N PHE A 159 9.75 1.01 -13.67
CA PHE A 159 10.56 0.41 -14.76
C PHE A 159 10.46 1.14 -16.09
N SER A 160 9.52 2.04 -16.26
CA SER A 160 9.22 2.68 -17.56
C SER A 160 9.92 4.02 -17.78
N LYS A 161 10.49 4.65 -16.75
CA LYS A 161 11.11 5.99 -16.82
C LYS A 161 12.28 6.13 -15.88
N ASN A 162 13.33 6.84 -16.33
CA ASN A 162 14.50 7.23 -15.50
C ASN A 162 14.17 8.43 -14.58
N ILE A 163 13.01 8.39 -13.91
CA ILE A 163 12.57 9.42 -12.98
C ILE A 163 12.67 8.83 -11.58
N VAL A 164 13.05 9.66 -10.62
CA VAL A 164 13.08 9.33 -9.20
C VAL A 164 12.55 10.52 -8.40
N PHE A 165 11.81 10.23 -7.35
CA PHE A 165 11.23 11.21 -6.44
C PHE A 165 11.87 11.08 -5.04
N LEU A 166 11.70 12.12 -4.24
CA LEU A 166 12.12 12.11 -2.83
C LEU A 166 11.47 10.94 -2.07
N GLU A 167 10.20 10.67 -2.35
CA GLU A 167 9.40 9.59 -1.73
C GLU A 167 10.04 8.21 -1.95
N ASP A 168 10.63 7.97 -3.12
CA ASP A 168 11.32 6.70 -3.43
C ASP A 168 12.48 6.44 -2.47
N TYR A 169 13.27 7.48 -2.20
CA TYR A 169 14.37 7.40 -1.25
C TYR A 169 13.88 7.36 0.20
N ALA A 170 12.94 8.23 0.56
CA ALA A 170 12.45 8.38 1.92
C ALA A 170 11.82 7.08 2.43
N PHE A 171 10.89 6.49 1.66
CA PHE A 171 10.25 5.22 2.03
C PHE A 171 11.21 4.03 1.97
N LEU A 172 12.18 4.03 1.05
CA LEU A 172 13.20 2.98 1.01
C LEU A 172 14.12 3.04 2.23
N ILE A 173 14.56 4.23 2.63
CA ILE A 173 15.36 4.43 3.85
C ILE A 173 14.57 3.97 5.08
N GLN A 174 13.31 4.40 5.22
CA GLN A 174 12.44 3.98 6.31
C GLN A 174 12.30 2.45 6.36
N ALA A 175 12.03 1.82 5.24
CA ALA A 175 11.86 0.37 5.16
C ALA A 175 13.15 -0.40 5.52
N LEU A 176 14.32 0.14 5.15
CA LEU A 176 15.61 -0.42 5.54
C LEU A 176 15.88 -0.28 7.03
N LEU A 177 15.50 0.84 7.65
CA LEU A 177 15.60 1.02 9.09
C LEU A 177 14.64 0.07 9.83
N ASP A 178 13.42 -0.09 9.36
CA ASP A 178 12.45 -1.05 9.92
C ASP A 178 12.99 -2.49 9.85
N LEU A 179 13.62 -2.89 8.72
CA LEU A 179 14.30 -4.18 8.59
C LEU A 179 15.47 -4.31 9.56
N ASN A 180 16.32 -3.28 9.68
CA ASN A 180 17.44 -3.29 10.62
C ASN A 180 16.95 -3.50 12.06
N ASP A 181 15.96 -2.73 12.48
CA ASP A 181 15.45 -2.76 13.86
C ASP A 181 14.77 -4.10 14.20
N THR A 182 14.20 -4.77 13.20
CA THR A 182 13.54 -6.06 13.39
C THR A 182 14.51 -7.24 13.32
N THR A 183 15.48 -7.20 12.39
CA THR A 183 16.40 -8.31 12.14
C THR A 183 17.76 -8.17 12.83
N MET A 184 18.07 -6.97 13.34
CA MET A 184 19.38 -6.57 13.88
C MET A 184 20.52 -6.75 12.87
N ASN A 185 20.21 -6.78 11.56
CA ASN A 185 21.18 -6.95 10.50
C ASN A 185 21.72 -5.59 10.02
N ILE A 186 22.93 -5.28 10.42
CA ILE A 186 23.60 -4.00 10.17
C ILE A 186 23.68 -3.59 8.70
N LYS A 187 23.61 -4.55 7.75
CA LYS A 187 23.66 -4.27 6.31
C LYS A 187 22.55 -3.29 5.88
N TYR A 188 21.35 -3.41 6.47
CA TYR A 188 20.23 -2.55 6.16
C TYR A 188 20.49 -1.11 6.62
N LYS A 189 21.02 -0.93 7.83
CA LYS A 189 21.39 0.39 8.36
C LYS A 189 22.49 1.06 7.52
N LEU A 190 23.52 0.31 7.14
CA LEU A 190 24.60 0.83 6.29
C LEU A 190 24.07 1.29 4.92
N LYS A 191 23.13 0.51 4.33
CA LYS A 191 22.48 0.88 3.08
C LYS A 191 21.57 2.11 3.24
N ALA A 192 20.82 2.21 4.32
CA ALA A 192 20.03 3.40 4.64
C ALA A 192 20.91 4.66 4.77
N GLN A 193 22.07 4.56 5.44
CA GLN A 193 23.02 5.67 5.56
C GLN A 193 23.60 6.12 4.21
N GLU A 194 23.95 5.17 3.33
CA GLU A 194 24.39 5.46 1.96
C GLU A 194 23.32 6.24 1.19
N LEU A 195 22.08 5.75 1.25
CA LEU A 195 20.95 6.37 0.56
C LEU A 195 20.60 7.75 1.14
N SER A 196 20.68 7.92 2.46
CA SER A 196 20.44 9.23 3.10
C SER A 196 21.44 10.29 2.62
N LYS A 197 22.71 9.94 2.49
CA LYS A 197 23.72 10.85 1.92
C LYS A 197 23.37 11.23 0.48
N LYS A 198 23.02 10.25 -0.34
CA LYS A 198 22.60 10.48 -1.73
C LYS A 198 21.32 11.32 -1.82
N THR A 199 20.39 11.15 -0.90
CA THR A 199 19.16 11.97 -0.83
C THR A 199 19.48 13.44 -0.56
N LEU A 200 20.40 13.70 0.38
CA LEU A 200 20.87 15.07 0.65
C LEU A 200 21.52 15.71 -0.59
N GLU A 201 22.31 14.96 -1.34
CA GLU A 201 22.96 15.47 -2.56
C GLU A 201 21.95 15.74 -3.70
N LEU A 202 20.91 14.93 -3.82
CA LEU A 202 19.97 15.01 -4.95
C LEU A 202 18.83 16.00 -4.72
N PHE A 203 18.31 16.08 -3.49
CA PHE A 203 17.04 16.73 -3.23
C PHE A 203 17.11 17.87 -2.21
N TYR A 204 18.17 17.97 -1.38
CA TYR A 204 18.18 18.94 -0.30
C TYR A 204 18.54 20.34 -0.78
N LEU A 205 17.67 21.30 -0.50
CA LEU A 205 17.84 22.72 -0.79
C LEU A 205 18.43 23.41 0.46
N LYS A 206 19.74 23.63 0.49
CA LYS A 206 20.46 24.18 1.66
C LYS A 206 19.92 25.53 2.15
N GLU A 207 19.58 26.41 1.22
CA GLU A 207 19.08 27.76 1.55
C GLU A 207 17.70 27.71 2.20
N LYS A 208 16.82 26.79 1.74
CA LYS A 208 15.45 26.61 2.24
C LYS A 208 15.36 25.62 3.40
N LYS A 209 16.43 24.84 3.66
CA LYS A 209 16.48 23.77 4.66
C LYS A 209 15.36 22.73 4.51
N ILE A 210 15.02 22.37 3.27
CA ILE A 210 13.93 21.47 2.90
C ILE A 210 14.33 20.64 1.67
N PHE A 211 13.66 19.52 1.45
CA PHE A 211 13.86 18.72 0.25
C PHE A 211 12.85 19.09 -0.84
N GLN A 212 13.31 19.19 -2.07
CA GLN A 212 12.47 19.25 -3.27
C GLN A 212 11.99 17.84 -3.65
N LYS A 213 10.85 17.74 -4.33
CA LYS A 213 10.23 16.45 -4.69
C LYS A 213 11.03 15.66 -5.71
N ASN A 214 11.56 16.32 -6.73
CA ASN A 214 12.31 15.70 -7.81
C ASN A 214 13.51 16.56 -8.20
N LYS A 215 14.56 15.90 -8.71
CA LYS A 215 15.69 16.62 -9.31
C LYS A 215 15.22 17.23 -10.62
N ILE A 216 15.52 18.53 -10.82
CA ILE A 216 15.32 19.18 -12.12
C ILE A 216 16.36 18.60 -13.06
N LEU A 217 15.90 17.78 -14.00
CA LEU A 217 16.74 17.17 -15.04
C LEU A 217 16.62 17.89 -16.40
N ASP A 218 15.56 18.68 -16.57
CA ASP A 218 15.24 19.38 -17.81
C ASP A 218 15.16 20.89 -17.60
N ASN A 219 15.69 21.63 -18.56
CA ASN A 219 15.62 23.10 -18.61
C ASN A 219 14.19 23.65 -18.76
N ASP A 220 13.21 22.80 -19.02
CA ASP A 220 11.82 23.16 -19.21
C ASP A 220 11.01 23.21 -17.88
N ILE A 221 11.59 22.75 -16.76
CA ILE A 221 10.93 22.82 -15.44
C ILE A 221 11.50 24.03 -14.68
N PHE A 222 10.74 25.12 -14.63
CA PHE A 222 11.13 26.38 -13.99
C PHE A 222 11.07 26.34 -12.47
N ILE A 223 10.32 25.42 -11.87
CA ILE A 223 10.13 25.36 -10.40
C ILE A 223 10.29 23.90 -9.94
N ALA A 224 11.21 23.69 -8.99
CA ALA A 224 11.27 22.43 -8.25
C ALA A 224 10.09 22.35 -7.27
N PRO A 225 9.15 21.39 -7.41
CA PRO A 225 8.04 21.26 -6.48
C PRO A 225 8.55 20.85 -5.10
N ILE A 226 7.98 21.44 -4.07
CA ILE A 226 8.23 21.12 -2.66
C ILE A 226 6.90 20.71 -2.05
N ASP A 227 6.78 19.45 -1.66
CA ASP A 227 5.61 18.94 -0.95
C ASP A 227 5.86 19.00 0.56
N ILE A 228 4.97 19.70 1.27
CA ILE A 228 5.00 19.82 2.73
C ILE A 228 3.73 19.29 3.39
N SER A 229 2.74 18.90 2.59
CA SER A 229 1.46 18.37 3.05
C SER A 229 1.34 16.90 2.65
N ASP A 230 0.81 16.10 3.57
CA ASP A 230 0.46 14.71 3.28
C ASP A 230 -0.77 14.65 2.37
N ASN A 231 -0.77 13.67 1.48
CA ASN A 231 -1.91 13.31 0.64
C ASN A 231 -2.40 11.92 1.00
N THR A 232 -2.58 11.03 0.01
CA THR A 232 -2.89 9.61 0.23
C THR A 232 -1.76 8.86 0.94
N THR A 233 -0.54 9.35 0.80
CA THR A 233 0.65 8.89 1.54
C THR A 233 1.31 10.07 2.23
N PRO A 234 2.10 9.83 3.30
CA PRO A 234 2.95 10.86 3.88
C PRO A 234 3.92 11.42 2.84
N ASN A 235 4.21 12.72 2.89
CA ASN A 235 5.17 13.31 1.97
C ASN A 235 6.62 12.96 2.34
N GLY A 236 7.51 13.01 1.34
CA GLY A 236 8.91 12.64 1.52
C GLY A 236 9.64 13.48 2.57
N ASN A 237 9.33 14.78 2.71
CA ASN A 237 9.92 15.63 3.73
C ASN A 237 9.59 15.16 5.14
N THR A 238 8.32 14.79 5.40
CA THR A 238 7.89 14.25 6.70
C THR A 238 8.65 12.96 7.04
N ILE A 239 8.76 12.03 6.08
CA ILE A 239 9.46 10.75 6.29
C ILE A 239 10.95 10.95 6.53
N MET A 240 11.59 11.89 5.84
CA MET A 240 13.02 12.18 6.04
C MET A 240 13.35 12.84 7.38
N LEU A 241 12.35 13.37 8.10
CA LEU A 241 12.51 13.96 9.44
C LEU A 241 12.35 12.93 10.58
N LEU A 242 11.79 11.76 10.30
CA LEU A 242 11.62 10.66 11.27
C LEU A 242 12.90 9.85 11.41
#